data_c4e93d28f74365c386fce20a1575718c
#
_entry.id   c4e93d28f74365c386fce20a1575718c
#
_cell.length_a   1.000
_cell.length_b   1.000
_cell.length_c   1.000
_cell.angle_alpha   90.00
_cell.angle_beta   90.00
_cell.angle_gamma   90.00
#
_symmetry.space_group_name_H-M   'P 1'
#
loop_
_entity.id
_entity.type
_entity.pdbx_description
1 polymer ?
#
loop_
_entity_poly.entity_id
_entity_poly.type
_entity_poly.pdbx_seq_one_letter_code
_entity_poly.pdbx_strand_id
1 'polypeptide(L)'
;GMKESASDFHRTPFLEELASKGIRFSNARAAAPVCAPSRYSIQFGKSPARLRLIRVGMDASHIPHAEWQSIAKVLQSVDTNYVSGHFGKWGMGASPKVLGYDVGDGATRNVDGGFVNDKSQWETTLTRDPKKVFELTDRATAFLDSCASSQRPFFLQVSHYAVHSNIQTTDSSFASMNSRPLGDRHRHVGFAGMTLDLD
;
A
#
# COMPACT_ATOMS: atom_id res chain seq x y z
N GLY A 1 -8.43 -13.19 -13.57
CA GLY A 1 -8.56 -11.83 -14.01
C GLY A 1 -8.96 -11.74 -15.43
N MET A 2 -9.29 -10.55 -15.84
CA MET A 2 -9.40 -10.37 -17.28
C MET A 2 -8.02 -10.65 -17.87
N LYS A 3 -7.93 -11.56 -18.83
CA LYS A 3 -6.66 -11.92 -19.48
C LYS A 3 -5.96 -10.67 -20.04
N GLU A 4 -6.76 -9.69 -20.47
CA GLU A 4 -6.29 -8.44 -21.06
C GLU A 4 -5.61 -7.50 -20.04
N SER A 5 -5.90 -7.62 -18.75
CA SER A 5 -5.29 -6.80 -17.70
C SER A 5 -4.10 -7.47 -17.02
N ALA A 6 -3.88 -8.77 -17.26
CA ALA A 6 -2.72 -9.47 -16.72
C ALA A 6 -1.43 -8.94 -17.36
N SER A 7 -0.36 -8.85 -16.58
CA SER A 7 0.96 -8.52 -17.13
C SER A 7 1.47 -9.67 -17.98
N ASP A 8 2.09 -9.33 -19.11
CA ASP A 8 2.80 -10.26 -19.97
C ASP A 8 4.28 -10.42 -19.57
N PHE A 9 4.73 -9.74 -18.52
CA PHE A 9 6.11 -9.76 -18.06
C PHE A 9 6.26 -9.92 -16.54
N HIS A 10 5.51 -9.18 -15.74
CA HIS A 10 5.61 -9.22 -14.29
C HIS A 10 5.18 -10.59 -13.73
N ARG A 11 5.77 -10.96 -12.61
CA ARG A 11 5.43 -12.18 -11.86
C ARG A 11 4.95 -11.82 -10.47
N THR A 12 3.86 -12.44 -10.07
CA THR A 12 3.24 -12.29 -8.75
C THR A 12 2.71 -13.63 -8.27
N PRO A 13 3.59 -14.62 -8.00
CA PRO A 13 3.18 -15.98 -7.70
C PRO A 13 2.34 -16.10 -6.42
N PHE A 14 2.64 -15.32 -5.38
CA PHE A 14 1.86 -15.35 -4.13
C PHE A 14 0.51 -14.67 -4.27
N LEU A 15 0.42 -13.55 -4.97
CA LEU A 15 -0.88 -12.92 -5.30
C LEU A 15 -1.72 -13.81 -6.22
N GLU A 16 -1.11 -14.55 -7.14
CA GLU A 16 -1.80 -15.54 -7.98
C GLU A 16 -2.33 -16.70 -7.13
N GLU A 17 -1.53 -17.21 -6.18
CA GLU A 17 -1.96 -18.23 -5.23
C GLU A 17 -3.12 -17.72 -4.36
N LEU A 18 -3.01 -16.53 -3.79
CA LEU A 18 -4.09 -15.91 -3.02
C LEU A 18 -5.37 -15.77 -3.84
N ALA A 19 -5.26 -15.30 -5.08
CA ALA A 19 -6.39 -15.17 -6.00
C ALA A 19 -7.05 -16.52 -6.34
N SER A 20 -6.27 -17.61 -6.36
CA SER A 20 -6.79 -18.96 -6.60
C SER A 20 -7.61 -19.52 -5.44
N LYS A 21 -7.31 -19.06 -4.21
CA LYS A 21 -7.97 -19.49 -2.97
C LYS A 21 -9.08 -18.54 -2.51
N GLY A 22 -9.17 -17.36 -3.11
CA GLY A 22 -10.08 -16.30 -2.70
C GLY A 22 -10.99 -15.80 -3.82
N ILE A 23 -11.50 -14.59 -3.63
CA ILE A 23 -12.36 -13.91 -4.60
C ILE A 23 -11.57 -12.78 -5.25
N ARG A 24 -11.57 -12.73 -6.57
CA ARG A 24 -11.01 -11.65 -7.35
C ARG A 24 -12.11 -10.83 -8.02
N PHE A 25 -12.15 -9.54 -7.70
CA PHE A 25 -13.12 -8.62 -8.30
C PHE A 25 -12.62 -8.15 -9.67
N SER A 26 -13.32 -8.50 -10.73
CA SER A 26 -12.95 -8.14 -12.10
C SER A 26 -13.21 -6.68 -12.46
N ASN A 27 -14.02 -5.98 -11.67
CA ASN A 27 -14.40 -4.59 -11.93
C ASN A 27 -14.28 -3.71 -10.66
N ALA A 28 -13.25 -3.93 -9.86
CA ALA A 28 -12.93 -3.05 -8.74
C ALA A 28 -12.20 -1.79 -9.24
N ARG A 29 -12.55 -0.63 -8.69
CA ARG A 29 -11.98 0.66 -9.07
C ARG A 29 -11.55 1.44 -7.84
N ALA A 30 -10.34 2.04 -7.89
CA ALA A 30 -9.93 3.02 -6.92
C ALA A 30 -10.82 4.27 -7.02
N ALA A 31 -11.11 4.90 -5.89
CA ALA A 31 -11.96 6.10 -5.85
C ALA A 31 -11.35 7.32 -6.58
N ALA A 32 -10.00 7.35 -6.69
CA ALA A 32 -9.26 8.37 -7.43
C ALA A 32 -7.98 7.77 -8.05
N PRO A 33 -7.44 8.37 -9.13
CA PRO A 33 -6.21 7.91 -9.77
C PRO A 33 -4.93 8.37 -9.05
N VAL A 34 -5.05 8.95 -7.85
CA VAL A 34 -3.94 9.50 -7.06
C VAL A 34 -4.08 9.16 -5.58
N CYS A 35 -2.94 9.20 -4.86
CA CYS A 35 -2.78 8.61 -3.52
C CYS A 35 -3.69 9.25 -2.45
N ALA A 36 -3.56 10.54 -2.16
CA ALA A 36 -4.25 11.17 -1.04
C ALA A 36 -5.79 11.06 -1.15
N PRO A 37 -6.44 11.46 -2.25
CA PRO A 37 -7.89 11.32 -2.40
C PRO A 37 -8.38 9.88 -2.25
N SER A 38 -7.67 8.89 -2.82
CA SER A 38 -8.02 7.47 -2.64
C SER A 38 -7.91 7.02 -1.19
N ARG A 39 -6.84 7.43 -0.48
CA ARG A 39 -6.61 7.07 0.92
C ARG A 39 -7.67 7.65 1.84
N TYR A 40 -8.00 8.91 1.67
CA TYR A 40 -9.12 9.53 2.38
C TYR A 40 -10.45 8.83 2.09
N SER A 41 -10.70 8.46 0.85
CA SER A 41 -11.92 7.71 0.47
C SER A 41 -12.00 6.36 1.14
N ILE A 42 -10.89 5.62 1.23
CA ILE A 42 -10.82 4.33 1.94
C ILE A 42 -11.13 4.54 3.42
N GLN A 43 -10.49 5.51 4.07
CA GLN A 43 -10.66 5.71 5.51
C GLN A 43 -12.08 6.13 5.92
N PHE A 44 -12.72 6.98 5.13
CA PHE A 44 -14.00 7.57 5.49
C PHE A 44 -15.20 7.05 4.72
N GLY A 45 -15.02 6.14 3.75
CA GLY A 45 -16.11 5.64 2.92
C GLY A 45 -16.80 6.72 2.08
N LYS A 46 -16.08 7.81 1.74
CA LYS A 46 -16.63 8.95 1.03
C LYS A 46 -15.92 9.17 -0.30
N SER A 47 -16.66 9.56 -1.33
CA SER A 47 -16.06 9.88 -2.63
C SER A 47 -15.14 11.11 -2.55
N PRO A 48 -14.11 11.21 -3.41
CA PRO A 48 -13.22 12.38 -3.46
C PRO A 48 -13.97 13.71 -3.66
N ALA A 49 -15.05 13.70 -4.43
CA ALA A 49 -15.88 14.87 -4.64
C ALA A 49 -16.56 15.35 -3.33
N ARG A 50 -17.10 14.42 -2.53
CA ARG A 50 -17.65 14.73 -1.20
C ARG A 50 -16.59 15.20 -0.21
N LEU A 51 -15.39 14.68 -0.33
CA LEU A 51 -14.24 15.07 0.48
C LEU A 51 -13.62 16.40 0.01
N ARG A 52 -14.01 16.93 -1.15
CA ARG A 52 -13.37 18.08 -1.83
C ARG A 52 -11.86 17.90 -1.97
N LEU A 53 -11.42 16.65 -2.17
CA LEU A 53 -10.02 16.25 -2.36
C LEU A 53 -9.93 15.43 -3.64
N ILE A 54 -9.64 16.06 -4.76
CA ILE A 54 -9.60 15.41 -6.08
C ILE A 54 -8.19 15.28 -6.65
N ARG A 55 -7.19 15.90 -6.02
CA ARG A 55 -5.77 15.85 -6.43
C ARG A 55 -4.85 15.89 -5.22
N VAL A 56 -3.59 15.55 -5.45
CA VAL A 56 -2.52 15.67 -4.43
C VAL A 56 -2.23 17.14 -4.11
N GLY A 57 -1.86 17.43 -2.88
CA GLY A 57 -1.47 18.77 -2.43
C GLY A 57 -2.64 19.72 -2.15
N MET A 58 -3.88 19.24 -2.20
CA MET A 58 -5.02 20.03 -1.73
C MET A 58 -5.04 20.10 -0.21
N ASP A 59 -5.47 21.24 0.30
CA ASP A 59 -5.71 21.41 1.73
C ASP A 59 -6.83 20.48 2.22
N ALA A 60 -6.57 19.75 3.28
CA ALA A 60 -7.49 18.84 3.94
C ALA A 60 -7.92 19.33 5.33
N SER A 61 -7.61 20.57 5.70
CA SER A 61 -7.94 21.15 7.01
C SER A 61 -9.44 21.20 7.29
N HIS A 62 -10.25 21.27 6.24
CA HIS A 62 -11.71 21.25 6.32
C HIS A 62 -12.29 19.87 6.67
N ILE A 63 -11.47 18.80 6.70
CA ILE A 63 -11.92 17.46 7.08
C ILE A 63 -11.81 17.31 8.58
N PRO A 64 -12.92 17.06 9.29
CA PRO A 64 -12.89 16.87 10.74
C PRO A 64 -12.40 15.46 11.08
N HIS A 65 -11.11 15.21 10.93
CA HIS A 65 -10.47 13.90 11.06
C HIS A 65 -10.75 13.22 12.41
N ALA A 66 -10.79 13.98 13.49
CA ALA A 66 -11.06 13.44 14.82
C ALA A 66 -12.52 13.03 15.02
N GLU A 67 -13.45 13.72 14.36
CA GLU A 67 -14.89 13.56 14.54
C GLU A 67 -15.49 12.49 13.63
N TRP A 68 -14.95 12.37 12.39
CA TRP A 68 -15.50 11.43 11.43
C TRP A 68 -15.13 9.99 11.76
N GLN A 69 -16.06 9.10 11.45
CA GLN A 69 -15.85 7.66 11.56
C GLN A 69 -14.87 7.19 10.47
N SER A 70 -13.75 6.65 10.90
CA SER A 70 -12.80 5.91 10.08
C SER A 70 -13.07 4.41 10.20
N ILE A 71 -12.41 3.58 9.38
CA ILE A 71 -12.51 2.12 9.50
C ILE A 71 -12.16 1.67 10.92
N ALA A 72 -11.05 2.14 11.49
CA ALA A 72 -10.62 1.76 12.84
C ALA A 72 -11.65 2.14 13.91
N LYS A 73 -12.17 3.38 13.86
CA LYS A 73 -13.21 3.83 14.82
C LYS A 73 -14.51 3.04 14.70
N VAL A 74 -14.93 2.71 13.48
CA VAL A 74 -16.14 1.88 13.26
C VAL A 74 -15.96 0.51 13.89
N LEU A 75 -14.83 -0.16 13.67
CA LEU A 75 -14.56 -1.47 14.24
C LEU A 75 -14.53 -1.43 15.78
N GLN A 76 -13.84 -0.46 16.35
CA GLN A 76 -13.79 -0.26 17.81
C GLN A 76 -15.16 0.09 18.42
N SER A 77 -16.04 0.74 17.66
CA SER A 77 -17.41 1.02 18.13
C SER A 77 -18.31 -0.23 18.17
N VAL A 78 -18.00 -1.25 17.39
CA VAL A 78 -18.69 -2.54 17.38
C VAL A 78 -18.14 -3.47 18.47
N ASP A 79 -16.81 -3.53 18.58
CA ASP A 79 -16.13 -4.32 19.62
C ASP A 79 -14.85 -3.59 20.05
N THR A 80 -14.80 -3.15 21.30
CA THR A 80 -13.66 -2.43 21.88
C THR A 80 -12.40 -3.26 21.99
N ASN A 81 -12.48 -4.59 21.81
CA ASN A 81 -11.31 -5.47 21.76
C ASN A 81 -10.53 -5.38 20.45
N TYR A 82 -11.09 -4.80 19.39
CA TYR A 82 -10.35 -4.60 18.16
C TYR A 82 -9.05 -3.83 18.37
N VAL A 83 -7.99 -4.35 17.80
CA VAL A 83 -6.70 -3.66 17.67
C VAL A 83 -6.49 -3.30 16.22
N SER A 84 -6.19 -2.05 15.93
CA SER A 84 -5.97 -1.59 14.58
C SER A 84 -4.53 -1.13 14.35
N GLY A 85 -3.92 -1.62 13.26
CA GLY A 85 -2.55 -1.31 12.85
C GLY A 85 -2.49 -0.71 11.45
N HIS A 86 -1.62 0.28 11.25
CA HIS A 86 -1.28 0.83 9.94
C HIS A 86 0.22 0.95 9.77
N PHE A 87 0.78 0.24 8.78
CA PHE A 87 2.21 0.30 8.44
C PHE A 87 2.41 0.78 7.01
N GLY A 88 3.50 1.53 6.82
CA GLY A 88 3.91 2.07 5.53
C GLY A 88 3.34 3.46 5.25
N LYS A 89 3.06 3.74 3.98
CA LYS A 89 2.65 5.07 3.53
C LYS A 89 1.25 5.44 4.01
N TRP A 90 1.18 6.44 4.88
CA TRP A 90 -0.09 7.04 5.29
C TRP A 90 -0.64 8.01 4.23
N GLY A 91 0.13 9.05 3.90
CA GLY A 91 -0.18 9.98 2.80
C GLY A 91 -1.39 10.88 3.02
N MET A 92 -1.80 11.10 4.27
CA MET A 92 -2.88 11.98 4.67
C MET A 92 -2.38 13.04 5.67
N GLY A 93 -3.15 14.08 5.92
CA GLY A 93 -2.76 15.20 6.79
C GLY A 93 -2.74 14.86 8.28
N ALA A 94 -3.80 14.22 8.78
CA ALA A 94 -3.87 13.78 10.17
C ALA A 94 -3.14 12.43 10.35
N SER A 95 -2.57 12.18 11.53
CA SER A 95 -1.91 10.90 11.81
C SER A 95 -2.91 9.74 11.93
N PRO A 96 -2.47 8.47 11.75
CA PRO A 96 -3.31 7.30 11.96
C PRO A 96 -3.98 7.29 13.33
N LYS A 97 -3.27 7.71 14.37
CA LYS A 97 -3.79 7.79 15.75
C LYS A 97 -5.04 8.65 15.87
N VAL A 98 -5.11 9.78 15.15
CA VAL A 98 -6.31 10.64 15.13
C VAL A 98 -7.51 9.92 14.50
N LEU A 99 -7.25 9.00 13.58
CA LEU A 99 -8.25 8.16 12.97
C LEU A 99 -8.55 6.87 13.75
N GLY A 100 -8.03 6.73 14.96
CA GLY A 100 -8.33 5.60 15.85
C GLY A 100 -7.45 4.37 15.68
N TYR A 101 -6.34 4.46 14.90
CA TYR A 101 -5.37 3.36 14.86
C TYR A 101 -4.55 3.29 16.15
N ASP A 102 -4.42 2.09 16.70
CA ASP A 102 -3.69 1.84 17.96
C ASP A 102 -2.18 1.84 17.73
N VAL A 103 -1.75 1.21 16.62
CA VAL A 103 -0.33 1.04 16.25
C VAL A 103 -0.10 1.57 14.83
N GLY A 104 1.04 2.18 14.58
CA GLY A 104 1.39 2.61 13.21
C GLY A 104 2.61 3.49 13.11
N ASP A 105 3.00 3.75 11.87
CA ASP A 105 4.21 4.51 11.50
C ASP A 105 4.04 6.03 11.57
N GLY A 106 2.86 6.49 11.94
CA GLY A 106 2.57 7.92 11.94
C GLY A 106 2.22 8.49 10.57
N ALA A 107 2.39 9.80 10.40
CA ALA A 107 2.00 10.53 9.19
C ALA A 107 3.05 10.41 8.06
N THR A 108 3.39 9.21 7.68
CA THR A 108 4.38 8.89 6.65
C THR A 108 3.95 9.30 5.23
N ARG A 109 4.94 9.56 4.39
CA ARG A 109 4.78 10.00 2.99
C ARG A 109 5.67 9.15 2.06
N ASN A 110 5.68 9.44 0.76
CA ASN A 110 6.53 8.72 -0.20
C ASN A 110 8.03 8.83 0.11
N VAL A 111 8.46 9.95 0.67
CA VAL A 111 9.88 10.19 1.04
C VAL A 111 10.36 9.17 2.09
N ASP A 112 9.49 8.72 2.97
CA ASP A 112 9.82 7.72 4.00
C ASP A 112 10.10 6.34 3.39
N GLY A 113 9.62 6.09 2.17
CA GLY A 113 9.92 4.91 1.34
C GLY A 113 10.95 5.18 0.24
N GLY A 114 11.80 6.19 0.41
CA GLY A 114 12.89 6.47 -0.51
C GLY A 114 12.48 7.16 -1.81
N PHE A 115 11.36 7.89 -1.83
CA PHE A 115 11.01 8.71 -2.97
C PHE A 115 11.88 9.98 -3.02
N VAL A 116 12.50 10.20 -4.17
CA VAL A 116 13.22 11.42 -4.52
C VAL A 116 12.63 11.98 -5.82
N ASN A 117 12.21 13.25 -5.80
CA ASN A 117 11.62 13.88 -6.97
C ASN A 117 12.71 14.49 -7.88
N ASP A 118 13.35 13.64 -8.67
CA ASP A 118 14.42 14.02 -9.60
C ASP A 118 14.36 13.21 -10.91
N LYS A 119 15.36 13.41 -11.76
CA LYS A 119 15.48 12.73 -13.07
C LYS A 119 15.76 11.23 -12.96
N SER A 120 16.27 10.76 -11.81
CA SER A 120 16.60 9.35 -11.58
C SER A 120 15.40 8.48 -11.18
N GLN A 121 14.19 9.02 -11.17
CA GLN A 121 13.00 8.29 -10.72
C GLN A 121 12.76 6.95 -11.41
N TRP A 122 13.19 6.82 -12.64
CA TRP A 122 13.02 5.63 -13.47
C TRP A 122 14.28 4.78 -13.60
N GLU A 123 15.39 5.25 -13.04
CA GLU A 123 16.62 4.46 -12.96
C GLU A 123 16.46 3.39 -11.88
N THR A 124 16.90 2.17 -12.19
CA THR A 124 16.81 1.06 -11.24
C THR A 124 17.97 1.10 -10.25
N THR A 125 17.64 1.15 -8.98
CA THR A 125 18.61 1.03 -7.87
C THR A 125 18.49 -0.35 -7.25
N LEU A 126 19.61 -1.07 -7.11
CA LEU A 126 19.67 -2.34 -6.40
C LEU A 126 19.87 -2.10 -4.91
N THR A 127 19.07 -2.73 -4.08
CA THR A 127 19.11 -2.58 -2.62
C THR A 127 18.62 -3.83 -1.91
N ARG A 128 18.98 -3.99 -0.62
CA ARG A 128 18.57 -5.15 0.17
C ARG A 128 17.12 -5.12 0.62
N ASP A 129 16.57 -3.94 0.84
CA ASP A 129 15.17 -3.76 1.23
C ASP A 129 14.54 -2.65 0.36
N PRO A 130 14.08 -3.02 -0.86
CA PRO A 130 13.50 -2.07 -1.79
C PRO A 130 12.21 -1.49 -1.22
N LYS A 131 12.15 -0.15 -1.14
CA LYS A 131 10.95 0.52 -0.63
C LYS A 131 10.51 0.04 0.77
N LYS A 132 11.44 -0.48 1.58
CA LYS A 132 11.15 -1.04 2.92
C LYS A 132 10.09 -2.15 2.88
N VAL A 133 10.07 -2.95 1.82
CA VAL A 133 9.06 -4.02 1.67
C VAL A 133 9.23 -5.05 2.78
N PHE A 134 10.46 -5.49 3.03
CA PHE A 134 10.73 -6.53 4.03
C PHE A 134 10.56 -6.01 5.46
N GLU A 135 11.08 -4.81 5.78
CA GLU A 135 10.86 -4.16 7.08
C GLU A 135 9.36 -4.02 7.41
N LEU A 136 8.56 -3.57 6.43
CA LEU A 136 7.11 -3.44 6.62
C LEU A 136 6.42 -4.78 6.81
N THR A 137 6.85 -5.82 6.09
CA THR A 137 6.32 -7.17 6.21
C THR A 137 6.63 -7.76 7.59
N ASP A 138 7.88 -7.62 8.08
CA ASP A 138 8.29 -8.09 9.40
C ASP A 138 7.45 -7.43 10.50
N ARG A 139 7.23 -6.13 10.41
CA ARG A 139 6.42 -5.39 11.39
C ARG A 139 4.95 -5.74 11.33
N ALA A 140 4.40 -5.96 10.14
CA ALA A 140 3.04 -6.44 9.96
C ALA A 140 2.86 -7.85 10.55
N THR A 141 3.81 -8.75 10.34
CA THR A 141 3.82 -10.10 10.90
C THR A 141 3.91 -10.06 12.43
N ALA A 142 4.81 -9.26 13.00
CA ALA A 142 4.92 -9.10 14.44
C ALA A 142 3.62 -8.56 15.08
N PHE A 143 2.93 -7.66 14.40
CA PHE A 143 1.61 -7.19 14.83
C PHE A 143 0.56 -8.32 14.83
N LEU A 144 0.52 -9.13 13.77
CA LEU A 144 -0.37 -10.29 13.67
C LEU A 144 -0.12 -11.31 14.77
N ASP A 145 1.16 -11.63 15.04
CA ASP A 145 1.57 -12.56 16.10
C ASP A 145 1.13 -12.06 17.47
N SER A 146 1.28 -10.77 17.73
CA SER A 146 0.82 -10.14 18.99
C SER A 146 -0.70 -10.23 19.15
N CYS A 147 -1.46 -9.97 18.08
CA CYS A 147 -2.92 -10.08 18.11
C CYS A 147 -3.37 -11.54 18.30
N ALA A 148 -2.73 -12.49 17.60
CA ALA A 148 -3.02 -13.90 17.73
C ALA A 148 -2.73 -14.41 19.15
N SER A 149 -1.57 -14.06 19.71
CA SER A 149 -1.19 -14.45 21.08
C SER A 149 -2.13 -13.90 22.14
N SER A 150 -2.64 -12.68 21.95
CA SER A 150 -3.61 -12.06 22.84
C SER A 150 -5.07 -12.41 22.54
N GLN A 151 -5.33 -13.22 21.53
CA GLN A 151 -6.66 -13.60 21.04
C GLN A 151 -7.58 -12.40 20.78
N ARG A 152 -7.03 -11.30 20.30
CA ARG A 152 -7.78 -10.08 20.00
C ARG A 152 -8.14 -10.00 18.52
N PRO A 153 -9.36 -9.59 18.18
CA PRO A 153 -9.70 -9.26 16.80
C PRO A 153 -8.85 -8.06 16.34
N PHE A 154 -8.49 -8.06 15.08
CA PHE A 154 -7.62 -7.00 14.56
C PHE A 154 -8.08 -6.48 13.20
N PHE A 155 -7.65 -5.27 12.89
CA PHE A 155 -7.65 -4.69 11.57
C PHE A 155 -6.24 -4.23 11.23
N LEU A 156 -5.66 -4.78 10.19
CA LEU A 156 -4.33 -4.41 9.72
C LEU A 156 -4.40 -3.83 8.31
N GLN A 157 -3.86 -2.64 8.14
CA GLN A 157 -3.64 -2.03 6.83
C GLN A 157 -2.14 -1.86 6.58
N VAL A 158 -1.60 -2.62 5.63
CA VAL A 158 -0.24 -2.44 5.14
C VAL A 158 -0.28 -1.67 3.83
N SER A 159 0.33 -0.51 3.83
CA SER A 159 0.34 0.42 2.69
C SER A 159 1.76 0.56 2.16
N HIS A 160 2.23 -0.42 1.40
CA HIS A 160 3.59 -0.41 0.86
C HIS A 160 3.91 0.87 0.09
N TYR A 161 5.18 1.28 0.13
CA TYR A 161 5.72 2.35 -0.72
C TYR A 161 5.93 1.87 -2.15
N ALA A 162 6.26 0.58 -2.33
CA ALA A 162 6.25 -0.07 -3.63
C ALA A 162 4.80 -0.08 -4.19
N VAL A 163 4.61 0.09 -5.46
CA VAL A 163 5.63 0.25 -6.52
C VAL A 163 5.74 1.73 -6.97
N HIS A 164 5.78 2.66 -6.05
CA HIS A 164 5.98 4.08 -6.38
C HIS A 164 7.44 4.32 -6.79
N SER A 165 7.68 5.26 -7.72
CA SER A 165 9.05 5.70 -8.03
C SER A 165 9.76 6.24 -6.76
N ASN A 166 11.06 6.20 -6.60
CA ASN A 166 12.06 5.72 -7.54
C ASN A 166 12.09 4.19 -7.55
N ILE A 167 12.51 3.61 -8.66
CA ILE A 167 12.52 2.17 -8.85
C ILE A 167 13.64 1.52 -8.02
N GLN A 168 13.27 0.63 -7.12
CA GLN A 168 14.22 -0.12 -6.28
C GLN A 168 13.85 -1.60 -6.31
N THR A 169 14.83 -2.47 -6.38
CA THR A 169 14.63 -3.92 -6.37
C THR A 169 15.86 -4.62 -5.77
N THR A 170 15.69 -5.87 -5.32
CA THR A 170 16.82 -6.69 -4.90
C THR A 170 17.61 -7.17 -6.11
N ASP A 171 18.89 -7.53 -5.89
CA ASP A 171 19.74 -8.15 -6.93
C ASP A 171 19.10 -9.43 -7.49
N SER A 172 18.54 -10.26 -6.63
CA SER A 172 17.92 -11.52 -6.99
C SER A 172 16.68 -11.34 -7.87
N SER A 173 15.78 -10.44 -7.48
CA SER A 173 14.56 -10.15 -8.24
C SER A 173 14.89 -9.46 -9.57
N PHE A 174 15.86 -8.55 -9.58
CA PHE A 174 16.34 -7.95 -10.82
C PHE A 174 16.91 -9.01 -11.77
N ALA A 175 17.83 -9.87 -11.29
CA ALA A 175 18.42 -10.94 -12.09
C ALA A 175 17.37 -11.91 -12.62
N SER A 176 16.41 -12.31 -11.77
CA SER A 176 15.29 -13.17 -12.16
C SER A 176 14.46 -12.58 -13.28
N MET A 177 14.14 -11.28 -13.22
CA MET A 177 13.36 -10.64 -14.27
C MET A 177 14.17 -10.34 -15.53
N ASN A 178 15.46 -10.01 -15.36
CA ASN A 178 16.37 -9.72 -16.49
C ASN A 178 16.71 -10.95 -17.34
N SER A 179 16.61 -12.15 -16.78
CA SER A 179 16.82 -13.41 -17.50
C SER A 179 15.64 -13.83 -18.39
N ARG A 180 14.53 -13.11 -18.36
CA ARG A 180 13.29 -13.43 -19.08
C ARG A 180 13.17 -12.63 -20.38
N PRO A 181 12.51 -13.17 -21.40
CA PRO A 181 12.06 -12.37 -22.53
C PRO A 181 11.16 -11.22 -22.07
N LEU A 182 11.40 -10.04 -22.58
CA LEU A 182 10.54 -8.89 -22.31
C LEU A 182 9.14 -9.12 -22.87
N GLY A 183 8.13 -8.59 -22.20
CA GLY A 183 6.77 -8.58 -22.70
C GLY A 183 6.57 -7.59 -23.86
N ASP A 184 5.46 -7.72 -24.56
CA ASP A 184 5.08 -6.75 -25.59
C ASP A 184 4.61 -5.42 -24.97
N ARG A 185 3.87 -5.51 -23.85
CA ARG A 185 3.30 -4.36 -23.15
C ARG A 185 4.15 -3.88 -21.98
N HIS A 186 4.75 -4.80 -21.21
CA HIS A 186 5.51 -4.50 -20.01
C HIS A 186 6.97 -4.94 -20.19
N ARG A 187 7.89 -4.00 -20.11
CA ARG A 187 9.29 -4.21 -20.51
C ARG A 187 10.32 -3.71 -19.50
N HIS A 188 9.89 -3.07 -18.41
CA HIS A 188 10.80 -2.45 -17.45
C HIS A 188 11.24 -3.47 -16.41
N VAL A 189 12.47 -3.98 -16.53
CA VAL A 189 13.03 -5.04 -15.66
C VAL A 189 13.03 -4.64 -14.19
N GLY A 190 13.54 -3.46 -13.87
CA GLY A 190 13.59 -2.99 -12.47
C GLY A 190 12.22 -2.83 -11.83
N PHE A 191 11.22 -2.35 -12.58
CA PHE A 191 9.85 -2.24 -12.07
C PHE A 191 9.23 -3.64 -11.86
N ALA A 192 9.53 -4.59 -12.74
CA ALA A 192 9.07 -5.96 -12.58
C ALA A 192 9.76 -6.64 -11.39
N GLY A 193 11.05 -6.36 -11.16
CA GLY A 193 11.78 -6.82 -9.97
C GLY A 193 11.18 -6.26 -8.69
N MET A 194 10.89 -4.95 -8.62
CA MET A 194 10.24 -4.32 -7.47
C MET A 194 8.83 -4.90 -7.21
N THR A 195 8.11 -5.28 -8.27
CA THR A 195 6.81 -5.94 -8.15
C THR A 195 6.94 -7.35 -7.59
N LEU A 196 8.00 -8.07 -7.98
CA LEU A 196 8.30 -9.40 -7.46
C LEU A 196 8.76 -9.36 -5.99
N ASP A 197 9.53 -8.33 -5.60
CA ASP A 197 9.93 -8.13 -4.19
C ASP A 197 8.71 -7.82 -3.30
N LEU A 198 7.70 -7.16 -3.85
CA LEU A 198 6.46 -6.82 -3.14
C LEU A 198 5.54 -8.03 -2.97
N ASP A 199 5.56 -8.95 -3.94
CA ASP A 199 4.72 -10.14 -3.95
C ASP A 199 5.15 -11.18 -2.89
#